data_1542d597f0abb68ad5ba2c7b1d2d5f89
#
_entry.id   1542d597f0abb68ad5ba2c7b1d2d5f89
#
_cell.length_a   1.000
_cell.length_b   1.000
_cell.length_c   1.000
_cell.angle_alpha   90.00
_cell.angle_beta   90.00
_cell.angle_gamma   90.00
#
_symmetry.space_group_name_H-M   'P 1'
#
loop_
_entity.id
_entity.type
_entity.pdbx_description
1 polymer ?
#
loop_
_entity_poly.entity_id
_entity_poly.type
_entity_poly.pdbx_seq_one_letter_code
_entity_poly.pdbx_strand_id
1 'polypeptide(L)'
;VQERCDIVSLEVGLGGRMDSTNVIPAPEVCVVANIGLEHTAILGDTVEKIAAEKCGIIKHGSHAVLFGQSEGVENVAREKCAREGVALTITAQEKLERISSSLDGQVFKYRGRGPYHLRLLGEYQLLNALTVIDVCSALRSRGWDKLTDEAIDEGLSHAQWPGRLELLRRRPDFIVDGAHNPQCVDALMDSLAALYGDKKLIFLTGVLRDKDWQQMLRRALPLAKAFVVITPPSARALDENELAAWLNAQGVQAIPARDTDDGVRRALELAGEDDAICS
;
A
#
# COMPACT_ATOMS: atom_id res chain seq x y z
N VAL A 1 25.69 -8.94 -2.17
CA VAL A 1 27.12 -9.26 -2.41
C VAL A 1 27.27 -10.22 -3.57
N GLN A 2 26.42 -11.26 -3.66
CA GLN A 2 26.46 -12.21 -4.80
C GLN A 2 26.07 -11.53 -6.13
N GLU A 3 25.06 -10.67 -6.13
CA GLU A 3 24.52 -9.99 -7.32
C GLU A 3 25.31 -8.75 -7.73
N ARG A 4 26.33 -8.34 -7.00
CA ARG A 4 27.17 -7.15 -7.26
C ARG A 4 26.34 -5.88 -7.50
N CYS A 5 25.26 -5.69 -6.76
CA CYS A 5 24.43 -4.50 -6.87
C CYS A 5 25.19 -3.24 -6.44
N ASP A 6 25.03 -2.14 -7.19
CA ASP A 6 25.59 -0.84 -6.83
C ASP A 6 24.87 -0.23 -5.63
N ILE A 7 23.54 -0.49 -5.50
CA ILE A 7 22.68 -0.04 -4.41
C ILE A 7 21.69 -1.14 -4.03
N VAL A 8 21.26 -1.14 -2.78
CA VAL A 8 20.26 -2.08 -2.25
C VAL A 8 19.17 -1.31 -1.55
N SER A 9 17.91 -1.59 -1.88
CA SER A 9 16.74 -1.17 -1.10
C SER A 9 16.51 -2.20 -0.01
N LEU A 10 16.59 -1.77 1.25
CA LEU A 10 16.46 -2.63 2.42
C LEU A 10 15.20 -2.26 3.20
N GLU A 11 14.24 -3.18 3.25
CA GLU A 11 12.99 -2.99 4.00
C GLU A 11 13.19 -3.34 5.48
N VAL A 12 12.71 -2.45 6.36
CA VAL A 12 12.68 -2.65 7.81
C VAL A 12 11.55 -3.63 8.15
N GLY A 13 11.83 -4.63 8.98
CA GLY A 13 10.83 -5.61 9.40
C GLY A 13 9.78 -5.03 10.36
N LEU A 14 10.22 -4.32 11.41
CA LEU A 14 9.32 -3.71 12.40
C LEU A 14 9.97 -2.47 13.05
N GLY A 15 9.20 -1.38 13.13
CA GLY A 15 9.65 -0.14 13.76
C GLY A 15 10.77 0.53 12.98
N GLY A 16 12.01 0.39 13.41
CA GLY A 16 13.20 0.94 12.76
C GLY A 16 14.40 1.01 13.69
N ARG A 17 14.30 1.72 14.80
CA ARG A 17 15.40 1.94 15.73
C ARG A 17 16.08 0.65 16.22
N MET A 18 15.30 -0.35 16.58
CA MET A 18 15.75 -1.64 17.12
C MET A 18 15.68 -2.78 16.08
N ASP A 19 15.36 -2.47 14.83
CA ASP A 19 15.26 -3.49 13.79
C ASP A 19 16.63 -4.07 13.41
N SER A 20 16.68 -5.35 13.10
CA SER A 20 17.91 -6.04 12.69
C SER A 20 18.54 -5.47 11.42
N THR A 21 17.76 -4.86 10.55
CA THR A 21 18.25 -4.18 9.34
C THR A 21 18.98 -2.88 9.66
N ASN A 22 18.76 -2.32 10.86
CA ASN A 22 19.36 -1.04 11.27
C ASN A 22 20.82 -1.15 11.74
N VAL A 23 21.56 -2.18 11.29
CA VAL A 23 23.00 -2.36 11.57
C VAL A 23 23.89 -1.50 10.67
N ILE A 24 23.35 -0.95 9.58
CA ILE A 24 24.10 -0.15 8.62
C ILE A 24 24.53 1.16 9.27
N PRO A 25 25.83 1.55 9.19
CA PRO A 25 26.33 2.78 9.84
C PRO A 25 25.66 4.05 9.31
N ALA A 26 25.61 4.22 7.99
CA ALA A 26 24.99 5.36 7.32
C ALA A 26 24.42 4.88 5.97
N PRO A 27 23.09 4.68 5.83
CA PRO A 27 22.50 4.46 4.53
C PRO A 27 22.56 5.73 3.68
N GLU A 28 22.58 5.59 2.36
CA GLU A 28 22.55 6.74 1.44
C GLU A 28 21.28 7.57 1.68
N VAL A 29 20.13 6.89 1.72
CA VAL A 29 18.83 7.52 2.00
C VAL A 29 18.06 6.69 3.00
N CYS A 30 17.52 7.35 4.03
CA CYS A 30 16.56 6.77 4.97
C CYS A 30 15.15 7.16 4.53
N VAL A 31 14.30 6.19 4.26
CA VAL A 31 12.93 6.45 3.82
C VAL A 31 11.95 6.09 4.93
N VAL A 32 11.09 7.02 5.29
CA VAL A 32 9.98 6.79 6.22
C VAL A 32 8.68 6.95 5.44
N ALA A 33 8.02 5.83 5.14
CA ALA A 33 6.75 5.78 4.44
C ALA A 33 5.59 6.28 5.33
N ASN A 34 4.35 6.19 4.82
CA ASN A 34 3.16 6.55 5.57
C ASN A 34 3.08 5.79 6.91
N ILE A 35 2.73 6.49 7.97
CA ILE A 35 2.62 5.96 9.33
C ILE A 35 1.15 5.91 9.73
N GLY A 36 0.69 4.73 10.12
CA GLY A 36 -0.59 4.51 10.76
C GLY A 36 -0.44 3.91 12.15
N LEU A 37 -1.55 3.78 12.87
CA LEU A 37 -1.61 3.10 14.16
C LEU A 37 -1.55 1.59 13.95
N GLU A 38 -0.33 1.06 13.87
CA GLU A 38 -0.06 -0.38 13.78
C GLU A 38 0.96 -0.81 14.83
N HIS A 39 0.88 -2.06 15.26
CA HIS A 39 1.80 -2.63 16.26
C HIS A 39 1.88 -1.79 17.54
N THR A 40 0.77 -1.19 17.95
CA THR A 40 0.70 -0.24 19.07
C THR A 40 1.20 -0.80 20.40
N ALA A 41 1.07 -2.11 20.61
CA ALA A 41 1.62 -2.79 21.80
C ALA A 41 3.15 -2.77 21.87
N ILE A 42 3.85 -2.53 20.74
CA ILE A 42 5.32 -2.57 20.66
C ILE A 42 5.88 -1.17 20.36
N LEU A 43 5.28 -0.46 19.40
CA LEU A 43 5.83 0.80 18.89
C LEU A 43 5.26 2.05 19.58
N GLY A 44 4.18 1.89 20.34
CA GLY A 44 3.50 2.98 21.05
C GLY A 44 2.09 3.25 20.51
N ASP A 45 1.30 3.95 21.30
CA ASP A 45 -0.13 4.17 21.15
C ASP A 45 -0.50 5.45 20.40
N THR A 46 0.51 6.20 19.91
CA THR A 46 0.30 7.38 19.05
C THR A 46 1.17 7.33 17.80
N VAL A 47 0.74 8.02 16.74
CA VAL A 47 1.48 8.09 15.47
C VAL A 47 2.85 8.74 15.65
N GLU A 48 3.00 9.69 16.58
CA GLU A 48 4.28 10.35 16.90
C GLU A 48 5.26 9.38 17.56
N LYS A 49 4.79 8.52 18.49
CA LYS A 49 5.64 7.48 19.10
C LYS A 49 6.11 6.48 18.06
N ILE A 50 5.22 6.02 17.19
CA ILE A 50 5.55 5.13 16.08
C ILE A 50 6.53 5.82 15.12
N ALA A 51 6.32 7.12 14.83
CA ALA A 51 7.24 7.92 14.02
C ALA A 51 8.64 7.98 14.64
N ALA A 52 8.74 8.18 15.95
CA ALA A 52 10.02 8.21 16.65
C ALA A 52 10.80 6.89 16.51
N GLU A 53 10.12 5.73 16.62
CA GLU A 53 10.73 4.42 16.40
C GLU A 53 11.16 4.22 14.94
N LYS A 54 10.31 4.61 13.96
CA LYS A 54 10.64 4.50 12.53
C LYS A 54 11.76 5.46 12.13
N CYS A 55 11.75 6.70 12.60
CA CYS A 55 12.82 7.67 12.37
C CYS A 55 14.16 7.28 13.03
N GLY A 56 14.17 6.24 13.88
CA GLY A 56 15.38 5.68 14.46
C GLY A 56 16.41 5.15 13.43
N ILE A 57 16.00 4.93 12.17
CA ILE A 57 16.91 4.58 11.07
C ILE A 57 17.69 5.77 10.52
N ILE A 58 17.29 7.00 10.82
CA ILE A 58 17.97 8.23 10.35
C ILE A 58 19.26 8.40 11.13
N LYS A 59 20.38 8.44 10.41
CA LYS A 59 21.73 8.50 10.97
C LYS A 59 22.57 9.57 10.30
N HIS A 60 23.52 10.11 11.03
CA HIS A 60 24.50 11.04 10.50
C HIS A 60 25.12 10.51 9.18
N GLY A 61 25.27 11.40 8.19
CA GLY A 61 25.81 11.05 6.86
C GLY A 61 24.78 10.54 5.85
N SER A 62 23.50 10.30 6.26
CA SER A 62 22.42 9.93 5.36
C SER A 62 21.67 11.17 4.81
N HIS A 63 20.66 10.94 3.96
CA HIS A 63 19.60 11.89 3.63
C HIS A 63 18.26 11.25 4.04
N ALA A 64 17.37 12.00 4.67
CA ALA A 64 16.06 11.48 5.06
C ALA A 64 14.98 11.92 4.06
N VAL A 65 14.12 10.97 3.67
CA VAL A 65 12.91 11.24 2.89
C VAL A 65 11.72 10.74 3.70
N LEU A 66 10.77 11.63 3.96
CA LEU A 66 9.54 11.35 4.69
C LEU A 66 8.35 11.47 3.77
N PHE A 67 7.48 10.46 3.75
CA PHE A 67 6.14 10.59 3.19
C PHE A 67 5.40 11.72 3.91
N GLY A 68 4.91 12.72 3.17
CA GLY A 68 4.19 13.87 3.73
C GLY A 68 2.88 13.44 4.38
N GLN A 69 2.69 13.78 5.65
CA GLN A 69 1.53 13.38 6.43
C GLN A 69 1.20 14.40 7.53
N SER A 70 0.82 13.98 8.74
CA SER A 70 0.46 14.89 9.81
C SER A 70 1.65 15.71 10.32
N GLU A 71 1.40 16.96 10.74
CA GLU A 71 2.42 17.86 11.28
C GLU A 71 3.17 17.24 12.47
N GLY A 72 2.48 16.49 13.34
CA GLY A 72 3.10 15.82 14.49
C GLY A 72 4.19 14.83 14.06
N VAL A 73 3.93 14.01 13.02
CA VAL A 73 4.91 13.09 12.46
C VAL A 73 6.06 13.83 11.79
N GLU A 74 5.75 14.87 11.02
CA GLU A 74 6.79 15.68 10.38
C GLU A 74 7.72 16.35 11.38
N ASN A 75 7.19 16.85 12.49
CA ASN A 75 7.99 17.46 13.56
C ASN A 75 8.94 16.45 14.20
N VAL A 76 8.49 15.22 14.47
CA VAL A 76 9.36 14.14 14.95
C VAL A 76 10.53 13.88 13.99
N ALA A 77 10.25 13.82 12.69
CA ALA A 77 11.29 13.62 11.67
C ALA A 77 12.25 14.83 11.59
N ARG A 78 11.73 16.07 11.64
CA ARG A 78 12.53 17.30 11.63
C ARG A 78 13.49 17.35 12.84
N GLU A 79 12.99 17.06 14.04
CA GLU A 79 13.80 17.02 15.25
C GLU A 79 14.91 15.94 15.19
N LYS A 80 14.56 14.76 14.66
CA LYS A 80 15.54 13.68 14.48
C LYS A 80 16.61 14.09 13.48
N CYS A 81 16.23 14.63 12.33
CA CYS A 81 17.17 15.10 11.31
C CYS A 81 18.07 16.22 11.83
N ALA A 82 17.54 17.17 12.59
CA ALA A 82 18.32 18.25 13.19
C ALA A 82 19.37 17.71 14.17
N ARG A 83 19.02 16.73 15.00
CA ARG A 83 19.96 16.08 15.94
C ARG A 83 21.09 15.33 15.25
N GLU A 84 20.79 14.68 14.11
CA GLU A 84 21.78 13.90 13.34
C GLU A 84 22.55 14.78 12.32
N GLY A 85 22.15 16.03 12.12
CA GLY A 85 22.72 16.89 11.07
C GLY A 85 22.42 16.38 9.67
N VAL A 86 21.20 15.87 9.44
CA VAL A 86 20.76 15.20 8.21
C VAL A 86 19.78 16.08 7.46
N ALA A 87 19.94 16.19 6.15
CA ALA A 87 18.97 16.84 5.29
C ALA A 87 17.65 16.02 5.23
N LEU A 88 16.50 16.72 5.28
CA LEU A 88 15.18 16.13 5.21
C LEU A 88 14.42 16.62 3.97
N THR A 89 13.92 15.71 3.18
CA THR A 89 12.93 15.96 2.13
C THR A 89 11.58 15.42 2.59
N ILE A 90 10.54 16.25 2.56
CA ILE A 90 9.16 15.80 2.82
C ILE A 90 8.44 15.75 1.47
N THR A 91 7.80 14.61 1.18
CA THR A 91 7.03 14.41 -0.05
C THR A 91 5.85 15.37 -0.09
N ALA A 92 5.80 16.21 -1.11
CA ALA A 92 4.83 17.29 -1.27
C ALA A 92 3.65 16.81 -2.12
N GLN A 93 2.65 16.18 -1.50
CA GLN A 93 1.50 15.61 -2.21
C GLN A 93 0.71 16.67 -3.01
N GLU A 94 0.70 17.93 -2.55
CA GLU A 94 0.08 19.07 -3.22
C GLU A 94 0.78 19.47 -4.54
N LYS A 95 1.96 18.92 -4.83
CA LYS A 95 2.69 19.09 -6.10
C LYS A 95 2.42 18.00 -7.12
N LEU A 96 1.47 17.10 -6.83
CA LEU A 96 1.02 16.05 -7.74
C LEU A 96 0.00 16.63 -8.74
N GLU A 97 0.27 16.42 -10.02
CA GLU A 97 -0.65 16.71 -11.14
C GLU A 97 -1.06 15.38 -11.79
N ARG A 98 -2.30 14.94 -11.54
CA ARG A 98 -2.84 13.71 -12.16
C ARG A 98 -3.20 13.97 -13.61
N ILE A 99 -2.77 13.10 -14.52
CA ILE A 99 -3.12 13.18 -15.95
C ILE A 99 -4.17 12.11 -16.28
N SER A 100 -3.94 10.85 -15.91
CA SER A 100 -4.89 9.76 -16.12
C SER A 100 -4.71 8.66 -15.08
N SER A 101 -5.78 7.91 -14.84
CA SER A 101 -5.78 6.69 -14.03
C SER A 101 -6.76 5.69 -14.65
N SER A 102 -6.32 4.46 -14.85
CA SER A 102 -7.11 3.36 -15.40
C SER A 102 -6.56 2.03 -14.89
N LEU A 103 -7.20 0.93 -15.30
CA LEU A 103 -6.68 -0.42 -15.02
C LEU A 103 -5.39 -0.78 -15.79
N ASP A 104 -4.92 0.08 -16.68
CA ASP A 104 -3.64 -0.09 -17.39
C ASP A 104 -2.49 0.66 -16.71
N GLY A 105 -2.81 1.46 -15.68
CA GLY A 105 -1.85 2.24 -14.92
C GLY A 105 -2.27 3.69 -14.74
N GLN A 106 -1.34 4.49 -14.25
CA GLN A 106 -1.54 5.88 -13.89
C GLN A 106 -0.48 6.75 -14.56
N VAL A 107 -0.86 7.95 -15.01
CA VAL A 107 0.07 8.94 -15.58
C VAL A 107 -0.06 10.23 -14.80
N PHE A 108 1.08 10.80 -14.41
CA PHE A 108 1.11 11.99 -13.55
C PHE A 108 2.38 12.82 -13.75
N LYS A 109 2.34 14.07 -13.27
CA LYS A 109 3.53 14.89 -13.06
C LYS A 109 3.74 15.16 -11.58
N TYR A 110 4.97 15.38 -11.19
CA TYR A 110 5.33 15.73 -9.83
C TYR A 110 6.42 16.79 -9.79
N ARG A 111 6.19 17.86 -9.01
CA ARG A 111 7.10 19.03 -8.92
C ARG A 111 7.45 19.61 -10.29
N GLY A 112 6.49 19.63 -11.23
CA GLY A 112 6.67 20.11 -12.60
C GLY A 112 7.50 19.22 -13.51
N ARG A 113 7.85 17.99 -13.09
CA ARG A 113 8.61 16.98 -13.83
C ARG A 113 7.70 15.84 -14.29
N GLY A 114 8.13 15.08 -15.26
CA GLY A 114 7.37 14.02 -15.91
C GLY A 114 6.89 14.42 -17.31
N PRO A 115 5.90 13.75 -17.92
CA PRO A 115 5.02 12.78 -17.26
C PRO A 115 5.75 11.51 -16.81
N TYR A 116 5.29 10.93 -15.70
CA TYR A 116 5.70 9.63 -15.21
C TYR A 116 4.56 8.62 -15.39
N HIS A 117 4.92 7.38 -15.74
CA HIS A 117 4.00 6.28 -15.94
C HIS A 117 4.14 5.27 -14.80
N LEU A 118 3.10 5.07 -14.02
CA LEU A 118 3.08 4.11 -12.93
C LEU A 118 2.19 2.93 -13.29
N ARG A 119 2.75 1.74 -13.35
CA ARG A 119 1.99 0.52 -13.61
C ARG A 119 1.10 0.08 -12.43
N LEU A 120 1.53 0.38 -11.20
CA LEU A 120 0.78 0.03 -10.00
C LEU A 120 -0.50 0.86 -9.90
N LEU A 121 -1.58 0.20 -9.48
CA LEU A 121 -2.91 0.81 -9.37
C LEU A 121 -3.16 1.35 -7.96
N GLY A 122 -4.14 2.26 -7.86
CA GLY A 122 -4.58 2.84 -6.60
C GLY A 122 -3.85 4.11 -6.20
N GLU A 123 -4.58 5.01 -5.55
CA GLU A 123 -4.09 6.33 -5.13
C GLU A 123 -2.89 6.21 -4.18
N TYR A 124 -2.91 5.24 -3.27
CA TYR A 124 -1.82 5.02 -2.33
C TYR A 124 -0.50 4.65 -3.01
N GLN A 125 -0.54 3.93 -4.15
CA GLN A 125 0.66 3.62 -4.92
C GLN A 125 1.18 4.85 -5.68
N LEU A 126 0.27 5.71 -6.16
CA LEU A 126 0.64 6.98 -6.74
C LEU A 126 1.38 7.86 -5.71
N LEU A 127 0.86 7.96 -4.49
CA LEU A 127 1.51 8.71 -3.41
C LEU A 127 2.86 8.08 -2.99
N ASN A 128 2.98 6.76 -2.99
CA ASN A 128 4.26 6.07 -2.77
C ASN A 128 5.27 6.42 -3.88
N ALA A 129 4.83 6.49 -5.14
CA ALA A 129 5.69 6.85 -6.26
C ALA A 129 6.28 8.27 -6.13
N LEU A 130 5.53 9.23 -5.55
CA LEU A 130 6.08 10.56 -5.25
C LEU A 130 7.26 10.46 -4.27
N THR A 131 7.14 9.62 -3.24
CA THR A 131 8.23 9.38 -2.28
C THR A 131 9.44 8.76 -2.98
N VAL A 132 9.23 7.81 -3.89
CA VAL A 132 10.31 7.21 -4.70
C VAL A 132 11.02 8.27 -5.55
N ILE A 133 10.29 9.19 -6.18
CA ILE A 133 10.88 10.29 -6.99
C ILE A 133 11.73 11.21 -6.10
N ASP A 134 11.25 11.52 -4.89
CA ASP A 134 12.03 12.32 -3.93
C ASP A 134 13.27 11.56 -3.44
N VAL A 135 13.20 10.24 -3.23
CA VAL A 135 14.37 9.38 -2.93
C VAL A 135 15.39 9.42 -4.06
N CYS A 136 14.95 9.26 -5.31
CA CYS A 136 15.83 9.36 -6.49
C CYS A 136 16.47 10.75 -6.59
N SER A 137 15.73 11.80 -6.26
CA SER A 137 16.25 13.18 -6.24
C SER A 137 17.31 13.36 -5.13
N ALA A 138 17.08 12.78 -3.94
CA ALA A 138 18.06 12.77 -2.86
C ALA A 138 19.33 12.00 -3.25
N LEU A 139 19.19 10.83 -3.88
CA LEU A 139 20.32 10.05 -4.38
C LEU A 139 21.12 10.81 -5.45
N ARG A 140 20.45 11.49 -6.41
CA ARG A 140 21.14 12.34 -7.40
C ARG A 140 21.99 13.41 -6.73
N SER A 141 21.48 14.07 -5.68
CA SER A 141 22.25 15.09 -4.93
C SER A 141 23.49 14.51 -4.22
N ARG A 142 23.60 13.18 -4.14
CA ARG A 142 24.71 12.42 -3.56
C ARG A 142 25.61 11.76 -4.61
N GLY A 143 25.44 12.13 -5.90
CA GLY A 143 26.30 11.67 -7.01
C GLY A 143 25.79 10.44 -7.76
N TRP A 144 24.53 10.04 -7.57
CA TRP A 144 23.91 8.96 -8.34
C TRP A 144 23.30 9.49 -9.64
N ASP A 145 24.13 10.03 -10.53
CA ASP A 145 23.71 10.79 -11.73
C ASP A 145 22.94 9.95 -12.77
N LYS A 146 23.06 8.61 -12.72
CA LYS A 146 22.33 7.69 -13.60
C LYS A 146 20.82 7.66 -13.34
N LEU A 147 20.34 8.17 -12.20
CA LEU A 147 18.91 8.26 -11.88
C LEU A 147 18.26 9.46 -12.60
N THR A 148 18.25 9.46 -13.93
CA THR A 148 17.58 10.48 -14.74
C THR A 148 16.06 10.37 -14.61
N ASP A 149 15.31 11.36 -15.13
CA ASP A 149 13.83 11.30 -15.11
C ASP A 149 13.32 10.16 -15.99
N GLU A 150 13.99 9.87 -17.09
CA GLU A 150 13.68 8.74 -17.96
C GLU A 150 13.92 7.39 -17.25
N ALA A 151 15.03 7.26 -16.51
CA ALA A 151 15.31 6.04 -15.73
C ALA A 151 14.29 5.85 -14.59
N ILE A 152 13.82 6.93 -13.97
CA ILE A 152 12.77 6.88 -12.95
C ILE A 152 11.44 6.46 -13.59
N ASP A 153 11.07 7.05 -14.72
CA ASP A 153 9.85 6.71 -15.46
C ASP A 153 9.86 5.24 -15.90
N GLU A 154 10.97 4.78 -16.46
CA GLU A 154 11.17 3.37 -16.82
C GLU A 154 10.98 2.45 -15.61
N GLY A 155 11.58 2.77 -14.47
CA GLY A 155 11.45 2.00 -13.24
C GLY A 155 10.01 1.95 -12.71
N LEU A 156 9.29 3.06 -12.72
CA LEU A 156 7.89 3.15 -12.29
C LEU A 156 6.95 2.40 -13.25
N SER A 157 7.18 2.49 -14.56
CA SER A 157 6.37 1.83 -15.59
C SER A 157 6.51 0.30 -15.59
N HIS A 158 7.62 -0.22 -15.08
CA HIS A 158 7.87 -1.66 -14.94
C HIS A 158 7.67 -2.19 -13.52
N ALA A 159 7.32 -1.32 -12.57
CA ALA A 159 7.10 -1.74 -11.19
C ALA A 159 6.00 -2.79 -11.08
N GLN A 160 6.27 -3.85 -10.32
CA GLN A 160 5.33 -4.93 -10.04
C GLN A 160 5.33 -5.22 -8.55
N TRP A 161 4.15 -5.39 -8.00
CA TRP A 161 4.00 -5.78 -6.59
C TRP A 161 2.80 -6.73 -6.45
N PRO A 162 3.04 -8.03 -6.47
CA PRO A 162 1.97 -9.02 -6.38
C PRO A 162 1.08 -8.80 -5.16
N GLY A 163 -0.24 -8.92 -5.36
CA GLY A 163 -1.23 -8.77 -4.29
C GLY A 163 -1.40 -7.34 -3.77
N ARG A 164 -1.08 -6.31 -4.56
CA ARG A 164 -1.37 -4.91 -4.26
C ARG A 164 -2.18 -4.30 -5.41
N LEU A 165 -3.50 -4.39 -5.30
CA LEU A 165 -4.47 -4.00 -6.34
C LEU A 165 -4.07 -4.57 -7.71
N GLU A 166 -3.62 -5.82 -7.70
CA GLU A 166 -3.07 -6.50 -8.86
C GLU A 166 -4.19 -7.05 -9.75
N LEU A 167 -4.24 -6.60 -10.99
CA LEU A 167 -5.17 -7.10 -11.99
C LEU A 167 -4.60 -8.38 -12.62
N LEU A 168 -5.18 -9.54 -12.26
CA LEU A 168 -4.75 -10.86 -12.76
C LEU A 168 -5.41 -11.23 -14.09
N ARG A 169 -6.62 -10.74 -14.33
CA ARG A 169 -7.45 -11.14 -15.49
C ARG A 169 -8.36 -9.99 -15.87
N ARG A 170 -8.71 -9.96 -17.17
CA ARG A 170 -9.79 -9.15 -17.75
C ARG A 170 -10.94 -10.04 -18.17
N ARG A 171 -12.17 -9.51 -18.09
CA ARG A 171 -13.43 -10.12 -18.56
C ARG A 171 -13.75 -11.49 -17.93
N PRO A 172 -14.28 -11.52 -16.70
CA PRO A 172 -14.40 -10.38 -15.77
C PRO A 172 -13.05 -9.93 -15.27
N ASP A 173 -12.95 -8.66 -14.82
CA ASP A 173 -11.76 -8.18 -14.14
C ASP A 173 -11.60 -8.96 -12.85
N PHE A 174 -10.39 -9.47 -12.56
CA PHE A 174 -10.08 -10.15 -11.31
C PHE A 174 -8.89 -9.46 -10.66
N ILE A 175 -9.15 -8.80 -9.54
CA ILE A 175 -8.18 -8.03 -8.78
C ILE A 175 -7.87 -8.75 -7.47
N VAL A 176 -6.60 -8.72 -7.07
CA VAL A 176 -6.13 -9.25 -5.79
C VAL A 176 -5.45 -8.16 -4.99
N ASP A 177 -5.82 -8.04 -3.71
CA ASP A 177 -5.19 -7.11 -2.77
C ASP A 177 -5.00 -7.75 -1.38
N GLY A 178 -3.88 -7.45 -0.74
CA GLY A 178 -3.53 -7.94 0.58
C GLY A 178 -4.04 -7.09 1.75
N ALA A 179 -5.05 -6.24 1.56
CA ALA A 179 -5.62 -5.42 2.63
C ALA A 179 -6.22 -6.29 3.73
N HIS A 180 -5.76 -6.10 4.97
CA HIS A 180 -6.11 -6.93 6.11
C HIS A 180 -6.27 -6.17 7.44
N ASN A 181 -6.32 -4.85 7.37
CA ASN A 181 -6.63 -3.95 8.47
C ASN A 181 -7.54 -2.81 7.97
N PRO A 182 -8.25 -2.09 8.86
CA PRO A 182 -9.20 -1.05 8.46
C PRO A 182 -8.59 0.01 7.53
N GLN A 183 -7.39 0.51 7.83
CA GLN A 183 -6.74 1.55 7.03
C GLN A 183 -6.41 1.07 5.60
N CYS A 184 -5.92 -0.15 5.45
CA CYS A 184 -5.65 -0.74 4.13
C CYS A 184 -6.94 -0.97 3.35
N VAL A 185 -8.01 -1.45 4.02
CA VAL A 185 -9.31 -1.64 3.38
C VAL A 185 -9.93 -0.32 2.95
N ASP A 186 -9.80 0.76 3.75
CA ASP A 186 -10.26 2.10 3.34
C ASP A 186 -9.57 2.53 2.04
N ALA A 187 -8.24 2.44 1.95
CA ALA A 187 -7.48 2.80 0.77
C ALA A 187 -7.83 1.92 -0.45
N LEU A 188 -8.09 0.62 -0.24
CA LEU A 188 -8.54 -0.30 -1.28
C LEU A 188 -9.93 0.09 -1.79
N MET A 189 -10.89 0.32 -0.90
CA MET A 189 -12.27 0.67 -1.29
C MET A 189 -12.31 2.01 -2.04
N ASP A 190 -11.55 3.00 -1.60
CA ASP A 190 -11.44 4.28 -2.29
C ASP A 190 -10.83 4.11 -3.69
N SER A 191 -9.82 3.26 -3.83
CA SER A 191 -9.20 2.94 -5.13
C SER A 191 -10.15 2.20 -6.06
N LEU A 192 -10.90 1.21 -5.55
CA LEU A 192 -11.91 0.48 -6.33
C LEU A 192 -13.06 1.39 -6.77
N ALA A 193 -13.53 2.28 -5.89
CA ALA A 193 -14.54 3.27 -6.23
C ALA A 193 -14.05 4.22 -7.33
N ALA A 194 -12.81 4.67 -7.28
CA ALA A 194 -12.22 5.51 -8.32
C ALA A 194 -12.07 4.79 -9.67
N LEU A 195 -11.73 3.49 -9.67
CA LEU A 195 -11.53 2.69 -10.90
C LEU A 195 -12.85 2.24 -11.54
N TYR A 196 -13.85 1.91 -10.73
CA TYR A 196 -15.09 1.30 -11.21
C TYR A 196 -16.33 2.20 -11.13
N GLY A 197 -16.25 3.36 -10.47
CA GLY A 197 -17.36 4.29 -10.32
C GLY A 197 -18.55 3.65 -9.59
N ASP A 198 -19.72 3.71 -10.20
CA ASP A 198 -20.97 3.16 -9.63
C ASP A 198 -21.12 1.65 -9.81
N LYS A 199 -20.19 0.98 -10.50
CA LYS A 199 -20.22 -0.46 -10.71
C LYS A 199 -20.03 -1.20 -9.38
N LYS A 200 -20.91 -2.18 -9.14
CA LYS A 200 -20.81 -3.06 -7.97
C LYS A 200 -19.89 -4.24 -8.27
N LEU A 201 -19.09 -4.63 -7.26
CA LEU A 201 -18.09 -5.68 -7.37
C LEU A 201 -18.53 -6.95 -6.64
N ILE A 202 -18.01 -8.07 -7.07
CA ILE A 202 -18.05 -9.33 -6.33
C ILE A 202 -16.80 -9.43 -5.47
N PHE A 203 -16.96 -9.59 -4.16
CA PHE A 203 -15.83 -9.76 -3.26
C PHE A 203 -15.63 -11.23 -2.93
N LEU A 204 -14.41 -11.74 -3.15
CA LEU A 204 -13.97 -13.05 -2.66
C LEU A 204 -13.08 -12.81 -1.44
N THR A 205 -13.54 -13.17 -0.25
CA THR A 205 -12.82 -12.79 0.97
C THR A 205 -12.89 -13.85 2.07
N GLY A 206 -11.86 -13.86 2.90
CA GLY A 206 -11.84 -14.55 4.17
C GLY A 206 -11.14 -13.68 5.21
N VAL A 207 -11.57 -13.72 6.45
CA VAL A 207 -11.08 -12.83 7.49
C VAL A 207 -10.59 -13.60 8.72
N LEU A 208 -9.73 -12.96 9.51
CA LEU A 208 -9.29 -13.49 10.78
C LEU A 208 -10.16 -12.93 11.91
N ARG A 209 -10.52 -13.76 12.87
CA ARG A 209 -11.42 -13.45 13.99
C ARG A 209 -10.88 -12.34 14.91
N ASP A 210 -9.56 -12.23 15.03
CA ASP A 210 -8.84 -11.26 15.86
C ASP A 210 -8.65 -9.88 15.19
N LYS A 211 -9.14 -9.71 13.96
CA LYS A 211 -9.15 -8.42 13.27
C LYS A 211 -10.48 -7.70 13.44
N ASP A 212 -10.51 -6.41 13.22
CA ASP A 212 -11.76 -5.64 13.15
C ASP A 212 -12.46 -5.85 11.79
N TRP A 213 -12.79 -7.12 11.52
CA TRP A 213 -13.35 -7.56 10.25
C TRP A 213 -14.71 -6.94 9.95
N GLN A 214 -15.51 -6.63 10.99
CA GLN A 214 -16.81 -5.99 10.80
C GLN A 214 -16.66 -4.56 10.26
N GLN A 215 -15.74 -3.78 10.80
CA GLN A 215 -15.43 -2.45 10.29
C GLN A 215 -14.93 -2.52 8.86
N MET A 216 -13.99 -3.42 8.58
CA MET A 216 -13.44 -3.63 7.24
C MET A 216 -14.54 -3.95 6.22
N LEU A 217 -15.40 -4.92 6.50
CA LEU A 217 -16.45 -5.34 5.57
C LEU A 217 -17.56 -4.31 5.40
N ARG A 218 -17.90 -3.53 6.45
CA ARG A 218 -18.84 -2.40 6.31
C ARG A 218 -18.39 -1.38 5.27
N ARG A 219 -17.08 -1.18 5.11
CA ARG A 219 -16.53 -0.30 4.05
C ARG A 219 -16.73 -0.88 2.64
N ALA A 220 -16.74 -2.21 2.51
CA ALA A 220 -16.97 -2.88 1.23
C ALA A 220 -18.46 -2.96 0.84
N LEU A 221 -19.39 -2.98 1.80
CA LEU A 221 -20.82 -3.13 1.53
C LEU A 221 -21.37 -2.17 0.46
N PRO A 222 -21.04 -0.85 0.46
CA PRO A 222 -21.55 0.08 -0.54
C PRO A 222 -21.11 -0.26 -1.97
N LEU A 223 -19.97 -0.94 -2.14
CA LEU A 223 -19.44 -1.35 -3.44
C LEU A 223 -19.83 -2.78 -3.83
N ALA A 224 -20.42 -3.53 -2.92
CA ALA A 224 -20.67 -4.95 -3.14
C ALA A 224 -21.91 -5.21 -4.01
N LYS A 225 -21.75 -6.09 -5.00
CA LYS A 225 -22.80 -6.83 -5.69
C LYS A 225 -23.14 -8.11 -4.93
N ALA A 226 -22.09 -8.84 -4.52
CA ALA A 226 -22.17 -10.07 -3.75
C ALA A 226 -20.83 -10.35 -3.06
N PHE A 227 -20.86 -11.24 -2.08
CA PHE A 227 -19.65 -11.81 -1.48
C PHE A 227 -19.59 -13.32 -1.73
N VAL A 228 -18.42 -13.83 -2.03
CA VAL A 228 -18.04 -15.23 -1.86
C VAL A 228 -17.07 -15.30 -0.70
N VAL A 229 -17.36 -16.11 0.29
CA VAL A 229 -16.58 -16.11 1.53
C VAL A 229 -15.96 -17.47 1.79
N ILE A 230 -14.72 -17.46 2.24
CA ILE A 230 -13.95 -18.66 2.57
C ILE A 230 -13.42 -18.61 4.00
N THR A 231 -13.11 -19.75 4.56
CA THR A 231 -12.30 -19.85 5.77
C THR A 231 -10.83 -19.89 5.39
N PRO A 232 -10.01 -18.85 5.69
CA PRO A 232 -8.58 -18.89 5.42
C PRO A 232 -7.88 -20.04 6.16
N PRO A 233 -6.76 -20.58 5.65
CA PRO A 233 -6.00 -21.67 6.28
C PRO A 233 -5.22 -21.17 7.53
N SER A 234 -5.95 -20.78 8.58
CA SER A 234 -5.41 -20.25 9.83
C SER A 234 -6.29 -20.69 11.00
N ALA A 235 -5.66 -21.03 12.12
CA ALA A 235 -6.39 -21.32 13.37
C ALA A 235 -7.17 -20.10 13.92
N ARG A 236 -6.87 -18.89 13.44
CA ARG A 236 -7.55 -17.64 13.80
C ARG A 236 -8.65 -17.25 12.82
N ALA A 237 -8.91 -18.08 11.79
CA ALA A 237 -9.90 -17.77 10.78
C ALA A 237 -11.32 -17.67 11.35
N LEU A 238 -12.12 -16.79 10.76
CA LEU A 238 -13.56 -16.78 10.93
C LEU A 238 -14.17 -17.82 9.98
N ASP A 239 -15.14 -18.59 10.46
CA ASP A 239 -15.86 -19.61 9.68
C ASP A 239 -16.65 -18.95 8.53
N GLU A 240 -16.63 -19.55 7.34
CA GLU A 240 -17.29 -19.01 6.15
C GLU A 240 -18.81 -18.92 6.29
N ASN A 241 -19.44 -19.83 7.07
CA ASN A 241 -20.89 -19.79 7.29
C ASN A 241 -21.27 -18.69 8.26
N GLU A 242 -20.46 -18.46 9.31
CA GLU A 242 -20.64 -17.35 10.25
C GLU A 242 -20.50 -16.00 9.52
N LEU A 243 -19.47 -15.88 8.68
CA LEU A 243 -19.24 -14.69 7.88
C LEU A 243 -20.36 -14.43 6.87
N ALA A 244 -20.80 -15.48 6.14
CA ALA A 244 -21.92 -15.38 5.20
C ALA A 244 -23.22 -14.96 5.91
N ALA A 245 -23.52 -15.54 7.06
CA ALA A 245 -24.72 -15.19 7.83
C ALA A 245 -24.72 -13.71 8.25
N TRP A 246 -23.56 -13.20 8.71
CA TRP A 246 -23.43 -11.80 9.07
C TRP A 246 -23.62 -10.87 7.86
N LEU A 247 -23.00 -11.15 6.72
CA LEU A 247 -23.12 -10.35 5.48
C LEU A 247 -24.57 -10.36 4.94
N ASN A 248 -25.24 -11.54 4.94
CA ASN A 248 -26.63 -11.64 4.54
C ASN A 248 -27.55 -10.81 5.46
N ALA A 249 -27.26 -10.75 6.76
CA ALA A 249 -27.98 -9.90 7.71
C ALA A 249 -27.74 -8.39 7.45
N GLN A 250 -26.66 -7.99 6.75
CA GLN A 250 -26.43 -6.62 6.27
C GLN A 250 -27.17 -6.33 4.95
N GLY A 251 -27.91 -7.28 4.39
CA GLY A 251 -28.69 -7.08 3.16
C GLY A 251 -27.92 -7.29 1.85
N VAL A 252 -26.75 -7.91 1.88
CA VAL A 252 -25.97 -8.25 0.68
C VAL A 252 -25.85 -9.76 0.55
N GLN A 253 -25.98 -10.30 -0.67
CA GLN A 253 -25.83 -11.73 -0.92
C GLN A 253 -24.42 -12.19 -0.57
N ALA A 254 -24.29 -13.21 0.29
CA ALA A 254 -23.04 -13.86 0.62
C ALA A 254 -23.16 -15.38 0.51
N ILE A 255 -22.22 -16.00 -0.20
CA ILE A 255 -22.19 -17.42 -0.53
C ILE A 255 -20.93 -18.03 0.11
N PRO A 256 -21.06 -18.98 1.04
CA PRO A 256 -19.91 -19.69 1.57
C PRO A 256 -19.30 -20.62 0.52
N ALA A 257 -17.98 -20.73 0.50
CA ALA A 257 -17.23 -21.63 -0.36
C ALA A 257 -16.26 -22.47 0.50
N ARG A 258 -16.02 -23.72 0.08
CA ARG A 258 -15.28 -24.71 0.86
C ARG A 258 -13.80 -24.38 1.04
N ASP A 259 -13.22 -23.78 0.02
CA ASP A 259 -11.80 -23.48 -0.10
C ASP A 259 -11.59 -22.38 -1.12
N THR A 260 -10.34 -21.97 -1.33
CA THR A 260 -9.98 -20.92 -2.29
C THR A 260 -10.37 -21.26 -3.73
N ASP A 261 -10.18 -22.51 -4.16
CA ASP A 261 -10.50 -22.93 -5.54
C ASP A 261 -12.01 -22.89 -5.80
N ASP A 262 -12.81 -23.39 -4.85
CA ASP A 262 -14.28 -23.29 -4.88
C ASP A 262 -14.72 -21.82 -4.83
N GLY A 263 -14.04 -20.99 -4.03
CA GLY A 263 -14.29 -19.55 -3.93
C GLY A 263 -14.07 -18.83 -5.26
N VAL A 264 -12.94 -19.04 -5.90
CA VAL A 264 -12.64 -18.47 -7.23
C VAL A 264 -13.65 -18.93 -8.27
N ARG A 265 -13.97 -20.24 -8.31
CA ARG A 265 -14.96 -20.79 -9.24
C ARG A 265 -16.34 -20.12 -9.05
N ARG A 266 -16.84 -20.04 -7.82
CA ARG A 266 -18.13 -19.39 -7.50
C ARG A 266 -18.15 -17.92 -7.84
N ALA A 267 -17.07 -17.20 -7.57
CA ALA A 267 -16.96 -15.78 -7.91
C ALA A 267 -17.02 -15.58 -9.44
N LEU A 268 -16.34 -16.44 -10.20
CA LEU A 268 -16.39 -16.41 -11.67
C LEU A 268 -17.76 -16.82 -12.23
N GLU A 269 -18.47 -17.76 -11.60
CA GLU A 269 -19.83 -18.14 -11.99
C GLU A 269 -20.86 -17.03 -11.75
N LEU A 270 -20.65 -16.20 -10.72
CA LEU A 270 -21.50 -15.04 -10.40
C LEU A 270 -21.23 -13.85 -11.31
N ALA A 271 -20.03 -13.78 -11.89
CA ALA A 271 -19.60 -12.65 -12.68
C ALA A 271 -20.01 -12.78 -14.15
N GLY A 272 -20.59 -11.72 -14.70
CA GLY A 272 -20.65 -11.51 -16.16
C GLY A 272 -19.31 -10.98 -16.69
N GLU A 273 -19.16 -10.96 -18.02
CA GLU A 273 -17.92 -10.49 -18.67
C GLU A 273 -17.48 -9.08 -18.26
N ASP A 274 -18.44 -8.20 -18.02
CA ASP A 274 -18.19 -6.82 -17.66
C ASP A 274 -18.11 -6.58 -16.14
N ASP A 275 -18.28 -7.63 -15.32
CA ASP A 275 -18.17 -7.51 -13.87
C ASP A 275 -16.71 -7.42 -13.40
N ALA A 276 -16.53 -7.07 -12.13
CA ALA A 276 -15.24 -7.07 -11.47
C ALA A 276 -15.31 -7.88 -10.16
N ILE A 277 -14.29 -8.68 -9.93
CA ILE A 277 -14.06 -9.47 -8.73
C ILE A 277 -12.86 -8.88 -8.00
N CYS A 278 -12.98 -8.68 -6.69
CA CYS A 278 -11.87 -8.31 -5.83
C CYS A 278 -11.69 -9.37 -4.74
N SER A 279 -10.46 -9.92 -4.63
CA SER A 279 -10.08 -10.89 -3.62
C SER A 279 -9.04 -10.32 -2.67
#